data_f247c9c7c1852249bb9c48ac52bfca72
#
_entry.id   f247c9c7c1852249bb9c48ac52bfca72
#
_cell.length_a   1.000
_cell.length_b   1.000
_cell.length_c   1.000
_cell.angle_alpha   90.00
_cell.angle_beta   90.00
_cell.angle_gamma   90.00
#
_symmetry.space_group_name_H-M   'P 1'
#
loop_
_entity.id
_entity.type
_entity.pdbx_description
1 polymer ?
#
loop_
_entity_poly.entity_id
_entity_poly.type
_entity_poly.pdbx_seq_one_letter_code
_entity_poly.pdbx_strand_id
1 'polypeptide(L)'
;MGASIALELSKNGRKVVVIDKGGAPGAGSTSASSAIIRFTYSNFNTILMAWEAAQYWYNWSDFVGVEDPDGMAKFVKTGYLVFLTEGYDGVRQRELWDQFGIPYEVLSPEEVRKRWPAFETGKFYPPKSIEDPAFADDPYDQLSALFDPLSGFMDDPMLAAHNLAHAAKSHGAEFFFHKEVSGITKSGDRVTGVTLASGESISAPIVINAAGPHAAKINRLAGVYDEMKVHHQPLRQEVFSPPAPVGFRLEDNAPIVADLDLGQYFRPHMGDLLNVGTTEPACDPLHFIEDADDWNDQVTVEFFERVMLRLARRLPDFGIPLKLLGIGALYDVTDDWIPLYDKSSLNGFFMACGTSGNQFKNAPLVGKFMRILIEAQEQGIDHDVTPLEFVGEATGKAINLGAFSRLRSEAVTAGNVMG
;
A
#
# COMPACT_ATOMS: atom_id res chain seq x y z
N MET A 1 -4.14 3.26 7.86
CA MET A 1 -3.10 3.77 8.78
C MET A 1 -3.72 4.37 10.04
N GLY A 2 -4.52 5.45 9.97
CA GLY A 2 -5.07 6.12 11.16
C GLY A 2 -5.78 5.21 12.15
N ALA A 3 -6.61 4.26 11.69
CA ALA A 3 -7.29 3.31 12.57
C ALA A 3 -6.31 2.35 13.30
N SER A 4 -5.23 1.92 12.63
CA SER A 4 -4.18 1.10 13.25
C SER A 4 -3.43 1.88 14.34
N ILE A 5 -3.08 3.14 14.05
CA ILE A 5 -2.44 4.02 15.04
C ILE A 5 -3.37 4.24 16.25
N ALA A 6 -4.65 4.48 15.99
CA ALA A 6 -5.64 4.66 17.04
C ALA A 6 -5.76 3.42 17.94
N LEU A 7 -5.79 2.23 17.34
CA LEU A 7 -5.84 0.97 18.09
C LEU A 7 -4.60 0.80 18.98
N GLU A 8 -3.41 0.96 18.41
CA GLU A 8 -2.17 0.76 19.16
C GLU A 8 -2.04 1.75 20.33
N LEU A 9 -2.32 3.03 20.08
CA LEU A 9 -2.19 4.04 21.11
C LEU A 9 -3.26 3.92 22.21
N SER A 10 -4.51 3.58 21.84
CA SER A 10 -5.58 3.39 22.83
C SER A 10 -5.36 2.13 23.66
N LYS A 11 -4.90 1.02 23.06
CA LYS A 11 -4.49 -0.20 23.80
C LYS A 11 -3.39 0.09 24.83
N ASN A 12 -2.54 1.09 24.55
CA ASN A 12 -1.46 1.51 25.46
C ASN A 12 -1.88 2.67 26.40
N GLY A 13 -3.18 2.85 26.62
CA GLY A 13 -3.74 3.77 27.63
C GLY A 13 -3.73 5.24 27.23
N ARG A 14 -3.44 5.60 25.97
CA ARG A 14 -3.52 6.98 25.50
C ARG A 14 -4.96 7.35 25.15
N LYS A 15 -5.33 8.60 25.45
CA LYS A 15 -6.58 9.20 25.00
C LYS A 15 -6.44 9.56 23.51
N VAL A 16 -7.23 8.92 22.65
CA VAL A 16 -7.09 9.08 21.21
C VAL A 16 -8.38 9.64 20.60
N VAL A 17 -8.22 10.64 19.75
CA VAL A 17 -9.27 11.18 18.88
C VAL A 17 -8.82 11.06 17.44
N VAL A 18 -9.63 10.44 16.61
CA VAL A 18 -9.43 10.36 15.17
C VAL A 18 -10.37 11.33 14.48
N ILE A 19 -9.83 12.15 13.59
CA ILE A 19 -10.59 13.15 12.84
C ILE A 19 -10.44 12.82 11.37
N ASP A 20 -11.55 12.66 10.67
CA ASP A 20 -11.57 12.38 9.24
C ASP A 20 -12.67 13.21 8.54
N LYS A 21 -12.37 13.78 7.38
CA LYS A 21 -13.35 14.46 6.54
C LYS A 21 -14.30 13.50 5.82
N GLY A 22 -13.88 12.23 5.65
CA GLY A 22 -14.70 11.15 5.11
C GLY A 22 -15.77 10.68 6.10
N GLY A 23 -16.61 9.77 5.64
CA GLY A 23 -17.79 9.30 6.40
C GLY A 23 -17.56 8.05 7.26
N ALA A 24 -16.44 7.34 7.04
CA ALA A 24 -16.17 6.05 7.70
C ALA A 24 -14.68 5.69 7.69
N PRO A 25 -14.24 4.76 8.55
CA PRO A 25 -12.89 4.21 8.47
C PRO A 25 -12.66 3.54 7.12
N GLY A 26 -11.54 3.86 6.47
CA GLY A 26 -11.19 3.26 5.18
C GLY A 26 -11.92 3.83 3.96
N ALA A 27 -12.78 4.84 4.11
CA ALA A 27 -13.55 5.43 3.00
C ALA A 27 -12.71 6.18 1.95
N GLY A 28 -11.43 6.46 2.23
CA GLY A 28 -10.50 7.05 1.26
C GLY A 28 -9.83 5.99 0.37
N SER A 29 -8.54 6.15 0.07
CA SER A 29 -7.75 5.22 -0.78
C SER A 29 -7.75 3.77 -0.29
N THR A 30 -8.06 3.50 0.97
CA THR A 30 -8.13 2.14 1.52
C THR A 30 -9.23 1.32 0.86
N SER A 31 -10.44 1.86 0.69
CA SER A 31 -11.56 1.15 0.05
C SER A 31 -11.30 0.80 -1.42
N ALA A 32 -10.43 1.59 -2.08
CA ALA A 32 -10.02 1.38 -3.46
C ALA A 32 -8.78 0.47 -3.58
N SER A 33 -8.24 -0.03 -2.47
CA SER A 33 -7.04 -0.86 -2.47
C SER A 33 -7.31 -2.27 -3.00
N SER A 34 -6.36 -2.79 -3.78
CA SER A 34 -6.31 -4.23 -4.13
C SER A 34 -6.02 -5.13 -2.92
N ALA A 35 -5.69 -4.55 -1.78
CA ALA A 35 -5.45 -5.19 -0.48
C ALA A 35 -4.45 -6.35 -0.51
N ILE A 36 -3.48 -6.32 -1.42
CA ILE A 36 -2.49 -7.37 -1.63
C ILE A 36 -1.49 -7.41 -0.47
N ILE A 37 -1.29 -8.59 0.08
CA ILE A 37 -0.27 -8.90 1.09
C ILE A 37 0.83 -9.69 0.37
N ARG A 38 1.96 -9.05 0.10
CA ARG A 38 3.12 -9.60 -0.62
C ARG A 38 4.43 -9.13 0.01
N PHE A 39 5.53 -9.81 -0.28
CA PHE A 39 6.86 -9.56 0.27
C PHE A 39 7.88 -9.14 -0.79
N THR A 40 7.42 -8.82 -1.99
CA THR A 40 8.27 -8.40 -3.10
C THR A 40 8.51 -6.91 -3.04
N TYR A 41 9.71 -6.50 -2.65
CA TYR A 41 10.18 -5.13 -2.55
C TYR A 41 11.67 -5.04 -2.90
N SER A 42 12.18 -3.83 -3.11
CA SER A 42 13.56 -3.59 -3.52
C SER A 42 14.57 -3.61 -2.37
N ASN A 43 14.15 -3.35 -1.13
CA ASN A 43 15.08 -3.18 -0.02
C ASN A 43 14.73 -4.02 1.23
N PHE A 44 15.77 -4.20 2.06
CA PHE A 44 15.74 -5.02 3.28
C PHE A 44 14.61 -4.63 4.26
N ASN A 45 14.50 -3.34 4.62
CA ASN A 45 13.55 -2.91 5.64
C ASN A 45 12.09 -3.04 5.17
N THR A 46 11.79 -2.76 3.90
CA THR A 46 10.43 -2.89 3.36
C THR A 46 10.01 -4.35 3.21
N ILE A 47 10.91 -5.26 2.81
CA ILE A 47 10.62 -6.70 2.78
C ILE A 47 10.35 -7.21 4.20
N LEU A 48 11.23 -6.88 5.14
CA LEU A 48 11.11 -7.35 6.51
C LEU A 48 9.84 -6.79 7.18
N MET A 49 9.51 -5.52 6.94
CA MET A 49 8.26 -4.91 7.41
C MET A 49 7.04 -5.64 6.85
N ALA A 50 7.02 -5.93 5.55
CA ALA A 50 5.90 -6.64 4.92
C ALA A 50 5.78 -8.08 5.43
N TRP A 51 6.90 -8.76 5.67
CA TRP A 51 6.94 -10.13 6.21
C TRP A 51 6.46 -10.18 7.66
N GLU A 52 6.91 -9.27 8.50
CA GLU A 52 6.42 -9.14 9.88
C GLU A 52 4.92 -8.83 9.89
N ALA A 53 4.48 -7.86 9.07
CA ALA A 53 3.07 -7.45 9.00
C ALA A 53 2.14 -8.60 8.55
N ALA A 54 2.61 -9.48 7.66
CA ALA A 54 1.81 -10.61 7.17
C ALA A 54 1.38 -11.56 8.28
N GLN A 55 2.20 -11.74 9.32
CA GLN A 55 1.88 -12.62 10.43
C GLN A 55 0.62 -12.17 11.19
N TYR A 56 0.35 -10.86 11.23
CA TYR A 56 -0.86 -10.30 11.81
C TYR A 56 -2.08 -10.48 10.88
N TRP A 57 -1.89 -10.40 9.57
CA TRP A 57 -2.95 -10.63 8.59
C TRP A 57 -3.40 -12.09 8.55
N TYR A 58 -2.47 -13.05 8.72
CA TYR A 58 -2.81 -14.48 8.82
C TYR A 58 -3.67 -14.78 10.04
N ASN A 59 -3.51 -14.02 11.10
CA ASN A 59 -4.21 -14.16 12.39
C ASN A 59 -5.00 -12.88 12.71
N TRP A 60 -5.76 -12.38 11.73
CA TRP A 60 -6.38 -11.05 11.78
C TRP A 60 -7.29 -10.86 12.99
N SER A 61 -8.14 -11.83 13.29
CA SER A 61 -9.06 -11.75 14.44
C SER A 61 -8.31 -11.68 15.78
N ASP A 62 -7.22 -12.44 15.92
CA ASP A 62 -6.39 -12.44 17.14
C ASP A 62 -5.64 -11.10 17.27
N PHE A 63 -5.14 -10.56 16.17
CA PHE A 63 -4.47 -9.25 16.15
C PHE A 63 -5.42 -8.12 16.55
N VAL A 64 -6.61 -8.08 15.98
CA VAL A 64 -7.66 -7.09 16.30
C VAL A 64 -8.11 -7.26 17.75
N GLY A 65 -8.28 -8.50 18.21
CA GLY A 65 -8.57 -8.87 19.60
C GLY A 65 -9.99 -8.57 20.09
N VAL A 66 -10.84 -8.06 19.20
CA VAL A 66 -12.26 -7.75 19.45
C VAL A 66 -13.06 -8.18 18.24
N GLU A 67 -14.13 -8.94 18.47
CA GLU A 67 -15.04 -9.32 17.39
C GLU A 67 -15.89 -8.14 16.97
N ASP A 68 -15.93 -7.89 15.67
CA ASP A 68 -16.71 -6.81 15.09
C ASP A 68 -18.11 -7.35 14.68
N PRO A 69 -19.21 -6.73 15.13
CA PRO A 69 -20.56 -7.17 14.77
C PRO A 69 -20.84 -7.10 13.26
N ASP A 70 -20.12 -6.26 12.52
CA ASP A 70 -20.24 -6.18 11.05
C ASP A 70 -19.41 -7.27 10.33
N GLY A 71 -18.73 -8.14 11.09
CA GLY A 71 -17.90 -9.23 10.62
C GLY A 71 -16.40 -8.88 10.61
N MET A 72 -15.59 -9.89 10.34
CA MET A 72 -14.13 -9.77 10.27
C MET A 72 -13.67 -9.94 8.82
N ALA A 73 -12.81 -9.03 8.34
CA ALA A 73 -12.12 -9.19 7.07
C ALA A 73 -11.25 -10.47 7.10
N LYS A 74 -11.12 -11.13 5.94
CA LYS A 74 -10.46 -12.43 5.85
C LYS A 74 -9.26 -12.37 4.91
N PHE A 75 -8.19 -13.01 5.31
CA PHE A 75 -7.05 -13.24 4.43
C PHE A 75 -7.37 -14.40 3.47
N VAL A 76 -7.25 -14.11 2.15
CA VAL A 76 -7.42 -15.08 1.07
C VAL A 76 -6.04 -15.41 0.52
N LYS A 77 -5.56 -16.61 0.84
CA LYS A 77 -4.24 -17.08 0.40
C LYS A 77 -4.31 -17.57 -1.04
N THR A 78 -3.54 -16.96 -1.94
CA THR A 78 -3.50 -17.31 -3.37
C THR A 78 -2.07 -17.56 -3.87
N GLY A 79 -1.07 -17.15 -3.09
CA GLY A 79 0.29 -16.98 -3.58
C GLY A 79 0.44 -15.74 -4.47
N TYR A 80 1.70 -15.43 -4.79
CA TYR A 80 2.09 -14.29 -5.61
C TYR A 80 3.16 -14.71 -6.62
N LEU A 81 2.91 -14.43 -7.88
CA LEU A 81 3.78 -14.77 -9.00
C LEU A 81 4.33 -13.50 -9.64
N VAL A 82 5.63 -13.44 -9.83
CA VAL A 82 6.30 -12.39 -10.61
C VAL A 82 7.01 -13.03 -11.78
N PHE A 83 6.70 -12.59 -12.99
CA PHE A 83 7.47 -12.99 -14.17
C PHE A 83 8.86 -12.35 -14.15
N LEU A 84 9.88 -13.17 -14.42
CA LEU A 84 11.28 -12.73 -14.45
C LEU A 84 11.60 -12.12 -15.82
N THR A 85 12.16 -10.92 -15.79
CA THR A 85 12.53 -10.14 -16.98
C THR A 85 13.95 -9.62 -16.86
N GLU A 86 14.49 -8.97 -17.89
CA GLU A 86 15.78 -8.29 -17.82
C GLU A 86 15.80 -7.17 -16.76
N GLY A 87 14.66 -6.54 -16.50
CA GLY A 87 14.52 -5.51 -15.47
C GLY A 87 14.31 -6.07 -14.07
N TYR A 88 13.99 -7.36 -13.94
CA TYR A 88 13.76 -8.02 -12.66
C TYR A 88 14.09 -9.52 -12.76
N ASP A 89 15.31 -9.89 -12.42
CA ASP A 89 15.81 -11.29 -12.44
C ASP A 89 15.50 -12.08 -11.16
N GLY A 90 14.98 -11.41 -10.15
CA GLY A 90 14.62 -11.98 -8.84
C GLY A 90 15.80 -12.43 -7.97
N VAL A 91 17.05 -12.21 -8.39
CA VAL A 91 18.25 -12.66 -7.63
C VAL A 91 18.30 -11.99 -6.27
N ARG A 92 18.26 -10.64 -6.25
CA ARG A 92 18.28 -9.88 -5.00
C ARG A 92 17.10 -10.19 -4.08
N GLN A 93 15.94 -10.42 -4.67
CA GLN A 93 14.74 -10.79 -3.94
C GLN A 93 14.91 -12.11 -3.20
N ARG A 94 15.43 -13.15 -3.89
CA ARG A 94 15.67 -14.47 -3.30
C ARG A 94 16.71 -14.44 -2.20
N GLU A 95 17.81 -13.69 -2.37
CA GLU A 95 18.84 -13.51 -1.33
C GLU A 95 18.24 -12.96 -0.03
N LEU A 96 17.34 -11.97 -0.12
CA LEU A 96 16.68 -11.39 1.05
C LEU A 96 15.63 -12.34 1.62
N TRP A 97 14.89 -13.05 0.78
CA TRP A 97 13.91 -14.03 1.25
C TRP A 97 14.57 -15.19 1.98
N ASP A 98 15.73 -15.68 1.51
CA ASP A 98 16.52 -16.70 2.21
C ASP A 98 16.95 -16.22 3.60
N GLN A 99 17.38 -14.94 3.73
CA GLN A 99 17.76 -14.36 5.03
C GLN A 99 16.58 -14.26 6.01
N PHE A 100 15.36 -14.13 5.52
CA PHE A 100 14.15 -13.98 6.32
C PHE A 100 13.37 -15.29 6.50
N GLY A 101 13.76 -16.35 5.78
CA GLY A 101 13.04 -17.62 5.80
C GLY A 101 11.69 -17.54 5.06
N ILE A 102 11.55 -16.65 4.07
CA ILE A 102 10.36 -16.55 3.24
C ILE A 102 10.44 -17.63 2.15
N PRO A 103 9.50 -18.58 2.10
CA PRO A 103 9.54 -19.65 1.10
C PRO A 103 9.19 -19.13 -0.29
N TYR A 104 9.85 -19.67 -1.29
CA TYR A 104 9.58 -19.37 -2.70
C TYR A 104 9.91 -20.56 -3.61
N GLU A 105 9.42 -20.49 -4.83
CA GLU A 105 9.73 -21.40 -5.93
C GLU A 105 10.17 -20.58 -7.14
N VAL A 106 11.18 -21.08 -7.87
CA VAL A 106 11.52 -20.58 -9.21
C VAL A 106 10.91 -21.55 -10.21
N LEU A 107 10.01 -21.08 -11.04
CA LEU A 107 9.24 -21.89 -11.97
C LEU A 107 9.72 -21.66 -13.39
N SER A 108 9.97 -22.73 -14.12
CA SER A 108 10.17 -22.69 -15.57
C SER A 108 8.87 -22.31 -16.29
N PRO A 109 8.94 -21.88 -17.56
CA PRO A 109 7.74 -21.59 -18.36
C PRO A 109 6.77 -22.77 -18.44
N GLU A 110 7.32 -24.00 -18.53
CA GLU A 110 6.54 -25.24 -18.57
C GLU A 110 5.80 -25.49 -17.25
N GLU A 111 6.46 -25.25 -16.11
CA GLU A 111 5.85 -25.39 -14.79
C GLU A 111 4.76 -24.35 -14.56
N VAL A 112 4.95 -23.11 -15.04
CA VAL A 112 3.91 -22.06 -14.99
C VAL A 112 2.69 -22.50 -15.79
N ARG A 113 2.85 -22.91 -17.07
CA ARG A 113 1.73 -23.39 -17.92
C ARG A 113 1.06 -24.65 -17.37
N LYS A 114 1.82 -25.54 -16.78
CA LYS A 114 1.26 -26.74 -16.14
C LYS A 114 0.38 -26.39 -14.94
N ARG A 115 0.80 -25.41 -14.13
CA ARG A 115 0.10 -25.00 -12.92
C ARG A 115 -1.11 -24.11 -13.22
N TRP A 116 -0.95 -23.20 -14.18
CA TRP A 116 -1.99 -22.25 -14.62
C TRP A 116 -2.03 -22.17 -16.16
N PRO A 117 -2.77 -23.07 -16.80
CA PRO A 117 -2.80 -23.16 -18.27
C PRO A 117 -3.35 -21.92 -18.98
N ALA A 118 -4.03 -21.02 -18.25
CA ALA A 118 -4.54 -19.77 -18.79
C ALA A 118 -3.46 -18.76 -19.20
N PHE A 119 -2.19 -18.94 -18.74
CA PHE A 119 -1.13 -18.00 -19.05
C PHE A 119 -0.50 -18.22 -20.42
N GLU A 120 -0.35 -17.12 -21.18
CA GLU A 120 0.71 -16.97 -22.16
C GLU A 120 2.02 -16.67 -21.43
N THR A 121 3.02 -17.51 -21.59
CA THR A 121 4.34 -17.33 -20.97
C THR A 121 5.37 -16.70 -21.91
N GLY A 122 4.95 -16.27 -23.07
CA GLY A 122 5.78 -15.54 -24.01
C GLY A 122 6.23 -14.19 -23.47
N LYS A 123 7.40 -13.74 -23.91
CA LYS A 123 8.08 -12.54 -23.47
C LYS A 123 7.84 -11.38 -24.40
N PHE A 124 7.39 -10.25 -23.86
CA PHE A 124 7.07 -9.00 -24.58
C PHE A 124 7.96 -7.83 -24.15
N TYR A 125 8.85 -8.04 -23.18
CA TYR A 125 9.68 -7.00 -22.54
C TYR A 125 10.47 -6.15 -23.55
N PRO A 126 10.71 -4.85 -23.29
CA PRO A 126 10.15 -4.07 -22.18
C PRO A 126 8.66 -3.76 -22.40
N PRO A 127 7.93 -3.37 -21.32
CA PRO A 127 6.56 -2.88 -21.47
C PRO A 127 6.47 -1.77 -22.51
N LYS A 128 5.43 -1.81 -23.35
CA LYS A 128 5.21 -0.85 -24.43
C LYS A 128 3.89 -0.11 -24.24
N SER A 129 3.84 1.14 -24.72
CA SER A 129 2.56 1.82 -24.89
C SER A 129 1.70 1.04 -25.89
N ILE A 130 0.38 1.04 -25.68
CA ILE A 130 -0.57 0.44 -26.65
C ILE A 130 -0.59 1.17 -28.01
N GLU A 131 -0.06 2.38 -28.06
CA GLU A 131 0.09 3.19 -29.28
C GLU A 131 1.36 2.84 -30.06
N ASP A 132 2.31 2.14 -29.44
CA ASP A 132 3.54 1.68 -30.10
C ASP A 132 3.18 0.54 -31.05
N PRO A 133 3.54 0.64 -32.38
CA PRO A 133 3.31 -0.44 -33.32
C PRO A 133 3.87 -1.79 -32.85
N ALA A 134 5.00 -1.80 -32.12
CA ALA A 134 5.61 -3.01 -31.58
C ALA A 134 4.84 -3.61 -30.40
N PHE A 135 3.78 -2.97 -29.91
CA PHE A 135 2.89 -3.55 -28.91
C PHE A 135 2.21 -4.83 -29.41
N ALA A 136 1.92 -4.90 -30.72
CA ALA A 136 1.26 -6.03 -31.37
C ALA A 136 2.21 -7.17 -31.76
N ASP A 137 3.53 -6.99 -31.60
CA ASP A 137 4.52 -8.02 -31.98
C ASP A 137 4.31 -9.33 -31.20
N ASP A 138 4.60 -10.46 -31.84
CA ASP A 138 4.62 -11.76 -31.20
C ASP A 138 5.69 -11.84 -30.10
N PRO A 139 5.50 -12.71 -29.09
CA PRO A 139 6.53 -12.93 -28.07
C PRO A 139 7.80 -13.53 -28.68
N TYR A 140 8.96 -13.13 -28.18
CA TYR A 140 10.24 -13.53 -28.77
C TYR A 140 11.00 -14.59 -27.95
N ASP A 141 10.55 -14.87 -26.72
CA ASP A 141 11.16 -15.84 -25.80
C ASP A 141 10.10 -16.29 -24.79
N GLN A 142 10.50 -17.04 -23.76
CA GLN A 142 9.62 -17.54 -22.70
C GLN A 142 10.05 -17.01 -21.33
N LEU A 143 9.08 -16.74 -20.46
CA LEU A 143 9.30 -16.21 -19.12
C LEU A 143 9.28 -17.32 -18.07
N SER A 144 10.32 -17.38 -17.26
CA SER A 144 10.30 -18.03 -15.95
C SER A 144 9.62 -17.10 -14.94
N ALA A 145 9.28 -17.64 -13.77
CA ALA A 145 8.63 -16.87 -12.73
C ALA A 145 9.20 -17.19 -11.33
N LEU A 146 9.10 -16.21 -10.44
CA LEU A 146 9.28 -16.38 -9.00
C LEU A 146 7.91 -16.45 -8.35
N PHE A 147 7.65 -17.51 -7.58
CA PHE A 147 6.39 -17.74 -6.91
C PHE A 147 6.56 -17.81 -5.40
N ASP A 148 5.81 -17.01 -4.67
CA ASP A 148 5.68 -17.02 -3.22
C ASP A 148 4.33 -17.63 -2.82
N PRO A 149 4.30 -18.78 -2.11
CA PRO A 149 3.05 -19.46 -1.79
C PRO A 149 2.31 -18.86 -0.57
N LEU A 150 2.89 -17.91 0.15
CA LEU A 150 2.33 -17.36 1.39
C LEU A 150 1.60 -16.04 1.21
N SER A 151 1.82 -15.36 0.11
CA SER A 151 1.10 -14.14 -0.25
C SER A 151 -0.38 -14.38 -0.53
N GLY A 152 -1.15 -13.30 -0.49
CA GLY A 152 -2.59 -13.30 -0.72
C GLY A 152 -3.15 -11.88 -0.65
N PHE A 153 -4.41 -11.76 -0.31
CA PHE A 153 -5.06 -10.46 -0.16
C PHE A 153 -6.14 -10.50 0.91
N MET A 154 -6.54 -9.33 1.42
CA MET A 154 -7.72 -9.21 2.26
C MET A 154 -8.96 -9.07 1.38
N ASP A 155 -10.00 -9.83 1.69
CA ASP A 155 -11.25 -9.87 0.92
C ASP A 155 -11.97 -8.51 0.90
N ASP A 156 -11.90 -7.76 2.00
CA ASP A 156 -12.49 -6.43 2.13
C ASP A 156 -11.53 -5.47 2.89
N PRO A 157 -10.84 -4.56 2.17
CA PRO A 157 -9.94 -3.61 2.80
C PRO A 157 -10.65 -2.54 3.65
N MET A 158 -11.89 -2.18 3.31
CA MET A 158 -12.67 -1.23 4.10
C MET A 158 -13.12 -1.85 5.42
N LEU A 159 -13.60 -3.10 5.37
CA LEU A 159 -13.93 -3.86 6.57
C LEU A 159 -12.72 -4.05 7.49
N ALA A 160 -11.53 -4.33 6.93
CA ALA A 160 -10.30 -4.40 7.72
C ALA A 160 -10.01 -3.09 8.47
N ALA A 161 -10.19 -1.94 7.82
CA ALA A 161 -10.05 -0.63 8.49
C ALA A 161 -11.15 -0.39 9.54
N HIS A 162 -12.37 -0.88 9.29
CA HIS A 162 -13.49 -0.83 10.24
C HIS A 162 -13.21 -1.67 11.47
N ASN A 163 -12.71 -2.91 11.30
CA ASN A 163 -12.31 -3.78 12.41
C ASN A 163 -11.29 -3.11 13.34
N LEU A 164 -10.25 -2.45 12.77
CA LEU A 164 -9.28 -1.70 13.56
C LEU A 164 -9.92 -0.53 14.32
N ALA A 165 -10.82 0.20 13.68
CA ALA A 165 -11.52 1.32 14.30
C ALA A 165 -12.49 0.86 15.39
N HIS A 166 -13.21 -0.27 15.17
CA HIS A 166 -14.08 -0.88 16.17
C HIS A 166 -13.28 -1.29 17.41
N ALA A 167 -12.16 -1.98 17.21
CA ALA A 167 -11.27 -2.35 18.30
C ALA A 167 -10.69 -1.13 19.02
N ALA A 168 -10.27 -0.09 18.30
CA ALA A 168 -9.80 1.15 18.93
C ALA A 168 -10.86 1.82 19.80
N LYS A 169 -12.12 1.84 19.34
CA LYS A 169 -13.27 2.35 20.13
C LYS A 169 -13.50 1.54 21.39
N SER A 170 -13.34 0.21 21.35
CA SER A 170 -13.47 -0.64 22.54
C SER A 170 -12.40 -0.34 23.60
N HIS A 171 -11.27 0.24 23.19
CA HIS A 171 -10.20 0.76 24.04
C HIS A 171 -10.32 2.26 24.37
N GLY A 172 -11.48 2.89 24.04
CA GLY A 172 -11.78 4.27 24.40
C GLY A 172 -11.35 5.32 23.37
N ALA A 173 -10.93 4.94 22.17
CA ALA A 173 -10.70 5.92 21.10
C ALA A 173 -12.02 6.48 20.56
N GLU A 174 -12.02 7.77 20.24
CA GLU A 174 -13.16 8.48 19.67
C GLU A 174 -12.89 8.76 18.17
N PHE A 175 -13.93 8.65 17.33
CA PHE A 175 -13.83 8.89 15.88
C PHE A 175 -14.85 9.95 15.48
N PHE A 176 -14.36 11.05 14.91
CA PHE A 176 -15.14 12.15 14.38
C PHE A 176 -15.04 12.21 12.86
N PHE A 177 -16.09 11.75 12.21
CA PHE A 177 -16.24 11.78 10.75
C PHE A 177 -16.89 13.08 10.28
N HIS A 178 -16.78 13.37 8.97
CA HIS A 178 -17.26 14.61 8.35
C HIS A 178 -16.68 15.86 9.03
N LYS A 179 -15.43 15.75 9.49
CA LYS A 179 -14.69 16.83 10.16
C LYS A 179 -13.38 17.08 9.44
N GLU A 180 -13.27 18.18 8.73
CA GLU A 180 -12.05 18.58 8.03
C GLU A 180 -11.13 19.38 8.94
N VAL A 181 -9.85 18.99 8.99
CA VAL A 181 -8.80 19.79 9.65
C VAL A 181 -8.35 20.89 8.71
N SER A 182 -8.49 22.15 9.14
CA SER A 182 -8.12 23.34 8.38
C SER A 182 -6.87 24.05 8.92
N GLY A 183 -6.37 23.65 10.11
CA GLY A 183 -5.18 24.25 10.70
C GLY A 183 -4.54 23.39 11.78
N ILE A 184 -3.26 23.63 12.03
CA ILE A 184 -2.48 23.03 13.12
C ILE A 184 -2.16 24.15 14.11
N THR A 185 -2.60 23.99 15.36
CA THR A 185 -2.32 24.98 16.41
C THR A 185 -0.98 24.70 17.09
N LYS A 186 -0.24 25.76 17.42
CA LYS A 186 1.14 25.69 17.93
C LYS A 186 1.36 26.67 19.08
N SER A 187 2.31 26.34 19.94
CA SER A 187 2.89 27.25 20.94
C SER A 187 4.42 27.08 20.91
N GLY A 188 5.11 28.08 20.39
CA GLY A 188 6.53 27.97 20.10
C GLY A 188 6.82 26.87 19.07
N ASP A 189 7.70 25.94 19.42
CA ASP A 189 8.13 24.80 18.62
C ASP A 189 7.30 23.53 18.83
N ARG A 190 6.12 23.63 19.51
CA ARG A 190 5.29 22.48 19.86
C ARG A 190 3.87 22.60 19.30
N VAL A 191 3.34 21.48 18.81
CA VAL A 191 1.93 21.37 18.48
C VAL A 191 1.06 21.42 19.74
N THR A 192 -0.10 22.07 19.65
CA THR A 192 -1.08 22.17 20.75
C THR A 192 -2.46 21.64 20.35
N GLY A 193 -2.65 21.24 19.10
CA GLY A 193 -3.91 20.69 18.60
C GLY A 193 -4.16 21.02 17.15
N VAL A 194 -5.44 20.96 16.77
CA VAL A 194 -5.92 21.22 15.41
C VAL A 194 -7.11 22.16 15.42
N THR A 195 -7.31 22.88 14.32
CA THR A 195 -8.52 23.65 14.04
C THR A 195 -9.30 22.98 12.93
N LEU A 196 -10.60 22.84 13.08
CA LEU A 196 -11.51 22.29 12.08
C LEU A 196 -12.03 23.39 11.14
N ALA A 197 -12.48 23.03 9.96
CA ALA A 197 -13.11 23.94 9.00
C ALA A 197 -14.38 24.61 9.58
N SER A 198 -15.01 24.01 10.58
CA SER A 198 -16.11 24.61 11.36
C SER A 198 -15.68 25.76 12.27
N GLY A 199 -14.38 25.99 12.47
CA GLY A 199 -13.83 26.93 13.46
C GLY A 199 -13.64 26.34 14.87
N GLU A 200 -14.09 25.11 15.12
CA GLU A 200 -13.85 24.38 16.36
C GLU A 200 -12.38 24.00 16.50
N SER A 201 -11.82 24.03 17.71
CA SER A 201 -10.46 23.60 17.98
C SER A 201 -10.45 22.41 18.93
N ILE A 202 -9.58 21.45 18.64
CA ILE A 202 -9.34 20.26 19.47
C ILE A 202 -7.91 20.34 19.98
N SER A 203 -7.75 20.42 21.30
CA SER A 203 -6.44 20.48 21.94
C SER A 203 -5.83 19.09 22.08
N ALA A 204 -4.59 18.94 21.65
CA ALA A 204 -3.81 17.71 21.78
C ALA A 204 -2.30 18.03 21.82
N PRO A 205 -1.51 17.41 22.73
CA PRO A 205 -0.06 17.59 22.77
C PRO A 205 0.65 16.80 21.66
N ILE A 206 -0.05 15.88 21.01
CA ILE A 206 0.45 15.02 19.91
C ILE A 206 -0.58 15.06 18.79
N VAL A 207 -0.12 15.29 17.57
CA VAL A 207 -0.89 15.21 16.33
C VAL A 207 -0.17 14.31 15.36
N ILE A 208 -0.88 13.34 14.78
CA ILE A 208 -0.31 12.39 13.82
C ILE A 208 -1.03 12.58 12.48
N ASN A 209 -0.29 12.99 11.46
CA ASN A 209 -0.80 13.10 10.10
C ASN A 209 -0.83 11.74 9.43
N ALA A 210 -2.04 11.21 9.20
CA ALA A 210 -2.30 9.98 8.46
C ALA A 210 -3.33 10.22 7.36
N ALA A 211 -3.32 11.43 6.77
CA ALA A 211 -4.36 11.92 5.87
C ALA A 211 -4.25 11.39 4.42
N GLY A 212 -3.35 10.42 4.15
CA GLY A 212 -3.17 9.82 2.81
C GLY A 212 -2.89 10.87 1.74
N PRO A 213 -3.62 10.91 0.61
CA PRO A 213 -3.37 11.87 -0.47
C PRO A 213 -3.43 13.35 -0.05
N HIS A 214 -4.07 13.66 1.08
CA HIS A 214 -4.13 15.02 1.64
C HIS A 214 -2.98 15.32 2.62
N ALA A 215 -2.09 14.35 2.88
CA ALA A 215 -1.08 14.48 3.92
C ALA A 215 -0.09 15.62 3.65
N ALA A 216 0.28 15.86 2.38
CA ALA A 216 1.13 16.99 2.02
C ALA A 216 0.49 18.35 2.39
N LYS A 217 -0.83 18.50 2.23
CA LYS A 217 -1.59 19.69 2.66
C LYS A 217 -1.49 19.86 4.19
N ILE A 218 -1.66 18.80 4.96
CA ILE A 218 -1.56 18.83 6.42
C ILE A 218 -0.13 19.15 6.89
N ASN A 219 0.89 18.59 6.24
CA ASN A 219 2.30 18.89 6.53
C ASN A 219 2.62 20.37 6.25
N ARG A 220 2.06 20.98 5.19
CA ARG A 220 2.17 22.43 4.92
C ARG A 220 1.46 23.26 5.99
N LEU A 221 0.26 22.88 6.44
CA LEU A 221 -0.43 23.55 7.56
C LEU A 221 0.38 23.47 8.85
N ALA A 222 1.09 22.38 9.07
CA ALA A 222 2.02 22.25 10.18
C ALA A 222 3.34 23.03 9.99
N GLY A 223 3.64 23.51 8.76
CA GLY A 223 4.88 24.21 8.42
C GLY A 223 6.11 23.32 8.46
N VAL A 224 5.95 22.02 8.22
CA VAL A 224 7.04 21.03 8.27
C VAL A 224 7.34 20.39 6.91
N TYR A 225 6.60 20.77 5.86
CA TYR A 225 6.76 20.16 4.54
C TYR A 225 8.10 20.51 3.89
N ASP A 226 8.53 21.78 4.00
CA ASP A 226 9.73 22.29 3.33
C ASP A 226 11.06 21.82 3.99
N GLU A 227 11.00 21.26 5.20
CA GLU A 227 12.17 20.68 5.87
C GLU A 227 12.48 19.26 5.41
N MET A 228 11.53 18.61 4.72
CA MET A 228 11.62 17.23 4.29
C MET A 228 12.62 17.13 3.12
N LYS A 229 13.41 16.07 3.09
CA LYS A 229 14.24 15.72 1.93
C LYS A 229 13.49 14.83 0.94
N VAL A 230 12.58 14.01 1.45
CA VAL A 230 11.68 13.18 0.64
C VAL A 230 10.29 13.78 0.70
N HIS A 231 9.80 14.23 -0.43
CA HIS A 231 8.46 14.81 -0.56
C HIS A 231 7.46 13.75 -1.03
N HIS A 232 6.18 14.10 -0.97
CA HIS A 232 5.12 13.23 -1.46
C HIS A 232 3.97 14.04 -2.05
N GLN A 233 3.27 13.46 -3.01
CA GLN A 233 2.16 14.09 -3.71
C GLN A 233 1.12 13.06 -4.18
N PRO A 234 -0.13 13.49 -4.43
CA PRO A 234 -1.16 12.60 -4.94
C PRO A 234 -0.87 12.16 -6.37
N LEU A 235 -1.01 10.85 -6.63
CA LEU A 235 -0.96 10.26 -7.97
C LEU A 235 -2.29 9.57 -8.25
N ARG A 236 -2.93 9.92 -9.36
CA ARG A 236 -4.18 9.30 -9.80
C ARG A 236 -3.92 7.92 -10.39
N GLN A 237 -4.73 6.95 -9.97
CA GLN A 237 -4.70 5.57 -10.44
C GLN A 237 -6.10 5.05 -10.73
N GLU A 238 -6.18 4.05 -11.61
CA GLU A 238 -7.41 3.34 -11.90
C GLU A 238 -7.22 1.83 -11.73
N VAL A 239 -8.21 1.19 -11.11
CA VAL A 239 -8.25 -0.25 -10.93
C VAL A 239 -9.55 -0.78 -11.51
N PHE A 240 -9.46 -1.83 -12.32
CA PHE A 240 -10.60 -2.40 -13.02
C PHE A 240 -10.97 -3.78 -12.47
N SER A 241 -12.25 -4.12 -12.59
CA SER A 241 -12.79 -5.40 -12.12
C SER A 241 -13.53 -6.14 -13.25
N PRO A 242 -12.82 -6.56 -14.32
CA PRO A 242 -13.43 -7.33 -15.41
C PRO A 242 -13.78 -8.76 -14.96
N PRO A 243 -14.69 -9.47 -15.68
CA PRO A 243 -14.89 -10.89 -15.48
C PRO A 243 -13.61 -11.70 -15.66
N ALA A 244 -13.37 -12.66 -14.77
CA ALA A 244 -12.24 -13.56 -14.85
C ALA A 244 -12.46 -14.60 -15.97
N PRO A 245 -11.45 -14.91 -16.81
CA PRO A 245 -11.54 -16.02 -17.74
C PRO A 245 -11.55 -17.36 -16.99
N VAL A 246 -12.04 -18.39 -17.66
CA VAL A 246 -11.94 -19.77 -17.17
C VAL A 246 -10.46 -20.15 -16.99
N GLY A 247 -10.13 -20.82 -15.91
CA GLY A 247 -8.75 -21.18 -15.58
C GLY A 247 -7.96 -20.08 -14.86
N PHE A 248 -8.57 -18.90 -14.59
CA PHE A 248 -7.95 -17.83 -13.81
C PHE A 248 -8.90 -17.21 -12.78
N ARG A 249 -9.55 -18.06 -11.99
CA ARG A 249 -10.45 -17.69 -10.89
C ARG A 249 -9.89 -18.13 -9.54
N LEU A 250 -10.53 -17.73 -8.46
CA LEU A 250 -10.19 -18.23 -7.11
C LEU A 250 -10.31 -19.75 -7.01
N GLU A 251 -11.36 -20.33 -7.59
CA GLU A 251 -11.57 -21.79 -7.63
C GLU A 251 -10.49 -22.54 -8.42
N ASP A 252 -9.84 -21.87 -9.39
CA ASP A 252 -8.72 -22.42 -10.17
C ASP A 252 -7.38 -22.29 -9.44
N ASN A 253 -7.34 -21.80 -8.20
CA ASN A 253 -6.13 -21.46 -7.44
C ASN A 253 -5.21 -20.48 -8.18
N ALA A 254 -5.80 -19.53 -8.93
CA ALA A 254 -5.04 -18.51 -9.64
C ALA A 254 -4.30 -17.59 -8.65
N PRO A 255 -3.02 -17.26 -8.91
CA PRO A 255 -2.22 -16.43 -8.04
C PRO A 255 -2.52 -14.94 -8.25
N ILE A 256 -2.02 -14.10 -7.35
CA ILE A 256 -1.76 -12.70 -7.65
C ILE A 256 -0.56 -12.65 -8.59
N VAL A 257 -0.61 -11.80 -9.60
CA VAL A 257 0.45 -11.68 -10.61
C VAL A 257 0.99 -10.26 -10.65
N ALA A 258 2.31 -10.11 -10.59
CA ALA A 258 3.01 -8.92 -11.06
C ALA A 258 3.63 -9.25 -12.42
N ASP A 259 3.09 -8.65 -13.43
CA ASP A 259 3.54 -8.81 -14.81
C ASP A 259 4.38 -7.61 -15.22
N LEU A 260 5.65 -7.62 -14.81
CA LEU A 260 6.62 -6.56 -15.14
C LEU A 260 7.04 -6.58 -16.61
N ASP A 261 6.70 -7.66 -17.33
CA ASP A 261 6.91 -7.80 -18.76
C ASP A 261 5.92 -6.96 -19.59
N LEU A 262 4.69 -6.85 -19.09
CA LEU A 262 3.63 -6.03 -19.70
C LEU A 262 3.28 -4.76 -18.92
N GLY A 263 3.86 -4.57 -17.73
CA GLY A 263 3.66 -3.35 -16.94
C GLY A 263 2.33 -3.30 -16.18
N GLN A 264 1.85 -4.43 -15.66
CA GLN A 264 0.58 -4.51 -14.94
C GLN A 264 0.63 -5.51 -13.78
N TYR A 265 -0.37 -5.42 -12.89
CA TYR A 265 -0.66 -6.47 -11.93
C TYR A 265 -2.12 -6.89 -12.04
N PHE A 266 -2.41 -8.13 -11.68
CA PHE A 266 -3.79 -8.61 -11.59
C PHE A 266 -3.91 -9.77 -10.61
N ARG A 267 -5.11 -9.97 -10.10
CA ARG A 267 -5.43 -11.07 -9.21
C ARG A 267 -6.87 -11.53 -9.38
N PRO A 268 -7.18 -12.80 -9.06
CA PRO A 268 -8.56 -13.23 -8.93
C PRO A 268 -9.26 -12.48 -7.79
N HIS A 269 -10.56 -12.26 -7.94
CA HIS A 269 -11.40 -11.59 -6.97
C HIS A 269 -12.70 -12.36 -6.76
N MET A 270 -13.40 -12.06 -5.67
CA MET A 270 -14.71 -12.65 -5.38
C MET A 270 -15.69 -12.37 -6.51
N GLY A 271 -16.64 -13.31 -6.75
CA GLY A 271 -17.68 -13.17 -7.77
C GLY A 271 -17.19 -13.38 -9.20
N ASP A 272 -16.17 -14.21 -9.40
CA ASP A 272 -15.58 -14.52 -10.71
C ASP A 272 -15.09 -13.26 -11.46
N LEU A 273 -14.55 -12.32 -10.71
CA LEU A 273 -13.95 -11.11 -11.23
C LEU A 273 -12.42 -11.18 -11.11
N LEU A 274 -11.75 -10.30 -11.82
CA LEU A 274 -10.36 -9.92 -11.59
C LEU A 274 -10.31 -8.56 -10.87
N ASN A 275 -9.16 -8.26 -10.29
CA ASN A 275 -8.77 -6.92 -9.89
C ASN A 275 -7.47 -6.62 -10.64
N VAL A 276 -7.47 -5.60 -11.49
CA VAL A 276 -6.39 -5.33 -12.45
C VAL A 276 -5.97 -3.86 -12.38
N GLY A 277 -4.66 -3.62 -12.29
CA GLY A 277 -4.07 -2.28 -12.29
C GLY A 277 -2.72 -2.25 -12.98
N THR A 278 -2.10 -1.07 -13.05
CA THR A 278 -0.77 -0.87 -13.63
C THR A 278 0.32 -1.02 -12.58
N THR A 279 1.53 -1.36 -13.02
CA THR A 279 2.76 -1.26 -12.22
C THR A 279 3.59 -0.02 -12.57
N GLU A 280 2.97 0.97 -13.17
CA GLU A 280 3.57 2.24 -13.62
C GLU A 280 4.85 2.03 -14.46
N PRO A 281 4.78 1.28 -15.58
CA PRO A 281 5.93 1.10 -16.45
C PRO A 281 6.34 2.43 -17.08
N ALA A 282 7.63 2.60 -17.36
CA ALA A 282 8.19 3.84 -17.88
C ALA A 282 7.58 4.34 -19.21
N CYS A 283 6.89 3.46 -19.94
CA CYS A 283 6.16 3.84 -21.17
C CYS A 283 4.80 4.52 -20.93
N ASP A 284 4.31 4.51 -19.68
CA ASP A 284 3.03 5.13 -19.33
C ASP A 284 3.25 6.45 -18.58
N PRO A 285 2.45 7.49 -18.87
CA PRO A 285 2.53 8.74 -18.11
C PRO A 285 2.01 8.57 -16.69
N LEU A 286 2.66 9.23 -15.73
CA LEU A 286 2.18 9.34 -14.36
C LEU A 286 1.28 10.59 -14.24
N HIS A 287 0.08 10.43 -13.68
CA HIS A 287 -0.92 11.49 -13.54
C HIS A 287 -0.92 12.06 -12.11
N PHE A 288 0.10 12.87 -11.79
CA PHE A 288 0.15 13.58 -10.51
C PHE A 288 -0.93 14.66 -10.44
N ILE A 289 -1.50 14.83 -9.24
CA ILE A 289 -2.61 15.72 -8.94
C ILE A 289 -2.12 16.80 -7.98
N GLU A 290 -2.44 18.07 -8.28
CA GLU A 290 -2.04 19.20 -7.42
C GLU A 290 -2.92 19.29 -6.16
N ASP A 291 -4.23 19.13 -6.31
CA ASP A 291 -5.21 19.17 -5.21
C ASP A 291 -5.99 17.85 -5.13
N ALA A 292 -5.80 17.13 -4.02
CA ALA A 292 -6.51 15.88 -3.76
C ALA A 292 -8.03 16.04 -3.55
N ASP A 293 -8.54 17.28 -3.49
CA ASP A 293 -9.96 17.61 -3.46
C ASP A 293 -10.56 17.92 -4.84
N ASP A 294 -9.71 18.16 -5.86
CA ASP A 294 -10.13 18.51 -7.23
C ASP A 294 -9.44 17.63 -8.28
N TRP A 295 -10.04 16.48 -8.56
CA TRP A 295 -9.54 15.52 -9.54
C TRP A 295 -10.66 14.67 -10.13
N ASN A 296 -10.41 14.06 -11.30
CA ASN A 296 -11.37 13.15 -11.93
C ASN A 296 -11.36 11.78 -11.23
N ASP A 297 -12.40 11.46 -10.47
CA ASP A 297 -12.60 10.18 -9.76
C ASP A 297 -13.22 9.07 -10.62
N GLN A 298 -13.60 9.40 -11.88
CA GLN A 298 -14.17 8.44 -12.80
C GLN A 298 -13.08 7.69 -13.57
N VAL A 299 -13.32 6.42 -13.88
CA VAL A 299 -12.46 5.65 -14.77
C VAL A 299 -12.51 6.21 -16.20
N THR A 300 -11.39 6.07 -16.93
CA THR A 300 -11.24 6.58 -18.28
C THR A 300 -11.09 5.44 -19.29
N VAL A 301 -11.48 5.71 -20.54
CA VAL A 301 -11.32 4.77 -21.64
C VAL A 301 -9.84 4.49 -21.89
N GLU A 302 -9.02 5.52 -21.84
CA GLU A 302 -7.57 5.42 -22.07
C GLU A 302 -6.89 4.42 -21.10
N PHE A 303 -7.14 4.55 -19.79
CA PHE A 303 -6.61 3.62 -18.80
C PHE A 303 -7.18 2.21 -18.99
N PHE A 304 -8.48 2.12 -19.25
CA PHE A 304 -9.16 0.84 -19.47
C PHE A 304 -8.54 0.09 -20.66
N GLU A 305 -8.41 0.72 -21.82
CA GLU A 305 -7.83 0.10 -23.01
C GLU A 305 -6.40 -0.38 -22.75
N ARG A 306 -5.58 0.46 -22.12
CA ARG A 306 -4.20 0.13 -21.77
C ARG A 306 -4.11 -1.14 -20.92
N VAL A 307 -4.90 -1.20 -19.85
CA VAL A 307 -4.88 -2.33 -18.90
C VAL A 307 -5.49 -3.59 -19.53
N MET A 308 -6.62 -3.47 -20.23
CA MET A 308 -7.31 -4.63 -20.82
C MET A 308 -6.55 -5.25 -22.00
N LEU A 309 -5.94 -4.44 -22.85
CA LEU A 309 -5.14 -4.94 -23.97
C LEU A 309 -3.88 -5.67 -23.48
N ARG A 310 -3.21 -5.18 -22.46
CA ARG A 310 -2.09 -5.87 -21.83
C ARG A 310 -2.53 -7.20 -21.17
N LEU A 311 -3.67 -7.17 -20.47
CA LEU A 311 -4.21 -8.38 -19.85
C LEU A 311 -4.54 -9.46 -20.88
N ALA A 312 -5.14 -9.09 -22.03
CA ALA A 312 -5.46 -10.03 -23.12
C ALA A 312 -4.20 -10.66 -23.74
N ARG A 313 -3.05 -10.00 -23.66
CA ARG A 313 -1.77 -10.62 -24.10
C ARG A 313 -1.27 -11.69 -23.12
N ARG A 314 -1.50 -11.50 -21.82
CA ARG A 314 -1.07 -12.46 -20.80
C ARG A 314 -2.08 -13.58 -20.58
N LEU A 315 -3.37 -13.32 -20.77
CA LEU A 315 -4.47 -14.27 -20.67
C LEU A 315 -5.21 -14.34 -22.01
N PRO A 316 -4.78 -15.15 -22.97
CA PRO A 316 -5.33 -15.16 -24.35
C PRO A 316 -6.85 -15.42 -24.41
N ASP A 317 -7.39 -16.20 -23.47
CA ASP A 317 -8.83 -16.49 -23.38
C ASP A 317 -9.63 -15.37 -22.68
N PHE A 318 -8.97 -14.28 -22.30
CA PHE A 318 -9.63 -13.13 -21.68
C PHE A 318 -10.44 -12.35 -22.73
N GLY A 319 -11.75 -12.30 -22.52
CA GLY A 319 -12.63 -11.46 -23.33
C GLY A 319 -12.69 -10.04 -22.78
N ILE A 320 -12.21 -9.06 -23.54
CA ILE A 320 -12.27 -7.63 -23.14
C ILE A 320 -13.73 -7.20 -23.01
N PRO A 321 -14.20 -6.78 -21.80
CA PRO A 321 -15.58 -6.38 -21.61
C PRO A 321 -15.88 -5.03 -22.26
N LEU A 322 -17.16 -4.82 -22.64
CA LEU A 322 -17.60 -3.52 -23.19
C LEU A 322 -17.85 -2.46 -22.11
N LYS A 323 -17.95 -2.86 -20.85
CA LYS A 323 -18.20 -1.94 -19.73
C LYS A 323 -16.90 -1.65 -18.98
N LEU A 324 -16.67 -0.39 -18.69
CA LEU A 324 -15.61 0.08 -17.82
C LEU A 324 -16.04 -0.14 -16.37
N LEU A 325 -15.80 -1.33 -15.84
CA LEU A 325 -16.04 -1.64 -14.42
C LEU A 325 -14.75 -1.40 -13.65
N GLY A 326 -14.71 -0.35 -12.87
CA GLY A 326 -13.51 0.03 -12.13
C GLY A 326 -13.75 1.23 -11.23
N ILE A 327 -12.70 1.64 -10.56
CA ILE A 327 -12.67 2.79 -9.66
C ILE A 327 -11.43 3.63 -9.94
N GLY A 328 -11.57 4.96 -9.89
CA GLY A 328 -10.46 5.89 -9.77
C GLY A 328 -10.12 6.12 -8.30
N ALA A 329 -8.84 6.26 -7.98
CA ALA A 329 -8.36 6.55 -6.64
C ALA A 329 -7.03 7.32 -6.67
N LEU A 330 -6.64 7.87 -5.52
CA LEU A 330 -5.36 8.53 -5.36
C LEU A 330 -4.40 7.69 -4.51
N TYR A 331 -3.17 7.54 -5.00
CA TYR A 331 -2.03 7.19 -4.15
C TYR A 331 -1.48 8.46 -3.50
N ASP A 332 -0.71 8.32 -2.45
CA ASP A 332 0.12 9.34 -1.81
C ASP A 332 1.57 8.92 -2.02
N VAL A 333 2.21 9.39 -3.09
CA VAL A 333 3.48 8.85 -3.58
C VAL A 333 4.64 9.70 -3.14
N THR A 334 5.66 9.08 -2.51
CA THR A 334 6.95 9.68 -2.21
C THR A 334 7.88 9.65 -3.41
N ASP A 335 8.90 10.50 -3.42
CA ASP A 335 9.91 10.59 -4.48
C ASP A 335 10.61 9.23 -4.74
N ASP A 336 10.77 8.42 -3.69
CA ASP A 336 11.42 7.10 -3.73
C ASP A 336 10.48 5.90 -3.54
N TRP A 337 9.16 6.11 -3.53
CA TRP A 337 8.13 5.08 -3.33
C TRP A 337 8.16 4.35 -1.97
N ILE A 338 8.99 4.80 -1.01
CA ILE A 338 9.05 4.29 0.35
C ILE A 338 8.22 5.19 1.28
N PRO A 339 7.41 4.64 2.20
CA PRO A 339 6.57 5.43 3.07
C PRO A 339 7.35 6.33 4.03
N LEU A 340 6.64 7.29 4.60
CA LEU A 340 7.11 8.17 5.66
C LEU A 340 6.44 7.78 6.98
N TYR A 341 7.23 7.24 7.91
CA TYR A 341 6.83 6.95 9.29
C TYR A 341 7.82 7.63 10.22
N ASP A 342 7.54 8.89 10.58
CA ASP A 342 8.56 9.74 11.21
C ASP A 342 7.93 10.79 12.16
N LYS A 343 8.79 11.41 12.95
CA LYS A 343 8.53 12.70 13.62
C LYS A 343 8.74 13.87 12.63
N SER A 344 8.52 15.09 13.08
CA SER A 344 8.92 16.32 12.39
C SER A 344 9.79 17.20 13.30
N SER A 345 10.22 18.36 12.80
CA SER A 345 10.88 19.40 13.61
C SER A 345 9.92 20.05 14.61
N LEU A 346 8.61 20.01 14.33
CA LEU A 346 7.57 20.51 15.24
C LEU A 346 7.29 19.45 16.33
N ASN A 347 7.72 19.72 17.55
CA ASN A 347 7.55 18.80 18.67
C ASN A 347 6.10 18.36 18.84
N GLY A 348 5.87 17.04 18.91
CA GLY A 348 4.56 16.41 19.02
C GLY A 348 3.82 16.25 17.70
N PHE A 349 4.38 16.67 16.55
CA PHE A 349 3.79 16.41 15.24
C PHE A 349 4.51 15.26 14.53
N PHE A 350 3.77 14.21 14.18
CA PHE A 350 4.25 12.99 13.55
C PHE A 350 3.58 12.74 12.21
N MET A 351 4.21 11.91 11.38
CA MET A 351 3.78 11.61 10.01
C MET A 351 3.70 10.10 9.76
N ALA A 352 2.56 9.64 9.24
CA ALA A 352 2.34 8.29 8.71
C ALA A 352 1.69 8.44 7.33
N CYS A 353 2.46 8.83 6.33
CA CYS A 353 2.02 9.25 5.00
C CYS A 353 2.98 8.75 3.91
N GLY A 354 2.80 9.20 2.67
CA GLY A 354 3.63 8.79 1.54
C GLY A 354 3.52 7.29 1.27
N THR A 355 2.30 6.74 1.32
CA THR A 355 2.07 5.29 1.29
C THR A 355 2.25 4.64 -0.07
N SER A 356 2.48 5.42 -1.13
CA SER A 356 2.88 5.03 -2.49
C SER A 356 2.06 3.85 -3.07
N GLY A 357 0.77 3.75 -2.70
CA GLY A 357 -0.13 2.69 -3.17
C GLY A 357 0.19 1.28 -2.65
N ASN A 358 1.25 1.10 -1.88
CA ASN A 358 1.75 -0.23 -1.54
C ASN A 358 1.80 -0.54 -0.03
N GLN A 359 1.21 0.31 0.83
CA GLN A 359 1.37 0.20 2.29
C GLN A 359 0.15 -0.39 3.04
N PHE A 360 -0.94 -0.76 2.36
CA PHE A 360 -2.07 -1.41 3.04
C PHE A 360 -1.62 -2.58 3.91
N LYS A 361 -0.76 -3.46 3.37
CA LYS A 361 -0.22 -4.65 4.05
C LYS A 361 0.56 -4.34 5.32
N ASN A 362 1.12 -3.14 5.46
CA ASN A 362 1.94 -2.73 6.60
C ASN A 362 1.13 -2.03 7.71
N ALA A 363 -0.18 -1.85 7.51
CA ALA A 363 -1.06 -1.21 8.48
C ALA A 363 -0.93 -1.77 9.92
N PRO A 364 -0.80 -3.09 10.15
CA PRO A 364 -0.65 -3.62 11.51
C PRO A 364 0.58 -3.09 12.27
N LEU A 365 1.65 -2.72 11.57
CA LEU A 365 2.90 -2.23 12.17
C LEU A 365 2.94 -0.73 12.40
N VAL A 366 2.21 0.04 11.58
CA VAL A 366 2.31 1.52 11.61
C VAL A 366 1.93 2.08 12.97
N GLY A 367 0.92 1.52 13.64
CA GLY A 367 0.58 1.90 15.02
C GLY A 367 1.75 1.71 15.98
N LYS A 368 2.42 0.55 15.90
CA LYS A 368 3.60 0.21 16.72
C LYS A 368 4.77 1.16 16.46
N PHE A 369 5.03 1.50 15.19
CA PHE A 369 6.08 2.45 14.81
C PHE A 369 5.80 3.84 15.38
N MET A 370 4.56 4.35 15.23
CA MET A 370 4.19 5.65 15.78
C MET A 370 4.29 5.68 17.30
N ARG A 371 3.90 4.61 17.99
CA ARG A 371 4.06 4.52 19.45
C ARG A 371 5.53 4.64 19.86
N ILE A 372 6.42 3.91 19.22
CA ILE A 372 7.88 3.95 19.52
C ILE A 372 8.44 5.35 19.28
N LEU A 373 8.10 5.99 18.16
CA LEU A 373 8.56 7.35 17.84
C LEU A 373 8.07 8.37 18.88
N ILE A 374 6.81 8.26 19.30
CA ILE A 374 6.22 9.15 20.32
C ILE A 374 6.90 8.94 21.68
N GLU A 375 7.04 7.70 22.13
CA GLU A 375 7.67 7.36 23.40
C GLU A 375 9.13 7.81 23.45
N ALA A 376 9.86 7.66 22.37
CA ALA A 376 11.25 8.11 22.26
C ALA A 376 11.35 9.64 22.36
N GLN A 377 10.48 10.39 21.66
CA GLN A 377 10.46 11.85 21.77
C GLN A 377 10.09 12.32 23.19
N GLU A 378 9.17 11.66 23.88
CA GLU A 378 8.82 11.95 25.27
C GLU A 378 9.97 11.70 26.24
N GLN A 379 10.85 10.75 25.92
CA GLN A 379 12.08 10.45 26.66
C GLN A 379 13.29 11.33 26.27
N GLY A 380 13.08 12.26 25.34
CA GLY A 380 14.14 13.14 24.83
C GLY A 380 15.11 12.49 23.88
N ILE A 381 14.78 11.31 23.32
CA ILE A 381 15.58 10.63 22.30
C ILE A 381 15.22 11.24 20.93
N ASP A 382 16.26 11.71 20.23
CA ASP A 382 16.10 12.28 18.90
C ASP A 382 16.32 11.22 17.82
N HIS A 383 15.24 10.81 17.15
CA HIS A 383 15.26 9.85 16.05
C HIS A 383 16.11 10.31 14.86
N ASP A 384 16.23 11.63 14.61
CA ASP A 384 17.04 12.18 13.52
C ASP A 384 18.54 11.99 13.77
N VAL A 385 18.95 11.89 15.05
CA VAL A 385 20.34 11.67 15.46
C VAL A 385 20.64 10.19 15.71
N THR A 386 19.70 9.50 16.36
CA THR A 386 19.81 8.08 16.71
C THR A 386 18.59 7.34 16.16
N PRO A 387 18.68 6.79 14.95
CA PRO A 387 17.56 6.06 14.36
C PRO A 387 17.10 4.92 15.26
N LEU A 388 15.78 4.86 15.46
CA LEU A 388 15.14 3.84 16.28
C LEU A 388 14.95 2.56 15.49
N GLU A 389 14.84 1.45 16.21
CA GLU A 389 14.55 0.14 15.64
C GLU A 389 13.27 -0.43 16.25
N PHE A 390 12.50 -1.13 15.44
CA PHE A 390 11.42 -2.00 15.87
C PHE A 390 11.86 -3.44 15.72
N VAL A 391 11.83 -4.21 16.81
CA VAL A 391 12.08 -5.65 16.75
C VAL A 391 10.75 -6.37 16.54
N GLY A 392 10.62 -7.06 15.39
CA GLY A 392 9.42 -7.80 15.04
C GLY A 392 9.09 -8.87 16.07
N GLU A 393 7.84 -8.91 16.53
CA GLU A 393 7.37 -9.88 17.52
C GLU A 393 7.32 -11.30 16.95
N ALA A 394 7.00 -11.42 15.67
CA ALA A 394 6.90 -12.70 14.98
C ALA A 394 8.24 -13.16 14.37
N THR A 395 9.01 -12.23 13.81
CA THR A 395 10.27 -12.55 13.10
C THR A 395 11.50 -12.48 14.00
N GLY A 396 11.43 -11.77 15.12
CA GLY A 396 12.57 -11.49 16.01
C GLY A 396 13.67 -10.62 15.36
N LYS A 397 13.38 -10.00 14.22
CA LYS A 397 14.36 -9.20 13.45
C LYS A 397 14.10 -7.71 13.63
N ALA A 398 15.18 -6.91 13.60
CA ALA A 398 15.11 -5.46 13.74
C ALA A 398 14.82 -4.78 12.40
N ILE A 399 13.80 -3.92 12.38
CA ILE A 399 13.47 -3.00 11.31
C ILE A 399 13.98 -1.62 11.70
N ASN A 400 14.88 -1.05 10.91
CA ASN A 400 15.40 0.29 11.13
C ASN A 400 14.36 1.34 10.70
N LEU A 401 13.77 2.07 11.65
CA LEU A 401 12.78 3.12 11.37
C LEU A 401 13.39 4.34 10.66
N GLY A 402 14.70 4.55 10.75
CA GLY A 402 15.40 5.57 9.97
C GLY A 402 15.28 5.40 8.45
N ALA A 403 15.00 4.17 7.99
CA ALA A 403 14.69 3.90 6.58
C ALA A 403 13.37 4.55 6.11
N PHE A 404 12.53 4.99 7.03
CA PHE A 404 11.25 5.65 6.76
C PHE A 404 11.24 7.13 7.19
N SER A 405 12.43 7.68 7.50
CA SER A 405 12.56 9.08 7.92
C SER A 405 12.36 10.05 6.75
N ARG A 406 11.75 11.20 7.04
CA ARG A 406 11.62 12.33 6.12
C ARG A 406 12.96 12.93 5.68
N LEU A 407 14.02 12.69 6.46
CA LEU A 407 15.37 13.21 6.21
C LEU A 407 16.30 12.18 5.55
N ARG A 408 15.81 10.98 5.21
CA ARG A 408 16.60 9.98 4.51
C ARG A 408 17.09 10.50 3.15
N SER A 409 18.17 9.96 2.65
CA SER A 409 18.48 10.07 1.23
C SER A 409 17.52 9.21 0.45
N GLU A 410 17.10 9.66 -0.73
CA GLU A 410 16.24 8.86 -1.62
C GLU A 410 16.85 7.47 -1.81
N ALA A 411 16.05 6.45 -1.60
CA ALA A 411 16.48 5.08 -1.79
C ALA A 411 16.41 4.69 -3.27
N VAL A 412 17.28 3.80 -3.69
CA VAL A 412 17.16 3.16 -5.00
C VAL A 412 16.07 2.10 -4.90
N THR A 413 14.97 2.33 -5.60
CA THR A 413 13.80 1.44 -5.66
C THR A 413 13.44 1.14 -7.11
N ALA A 414 12.37 0.37 -7.32
CA ALA A 414 11.84 0.13 -8.65
C ALA A 414 11.21 1.40 -9.30
N GLY A 415 11.04 2.49 -8.54
CA GLY A 415 10.43 3.73 -9.01
C GLY A 415 8.95 3.59 -9.38
N ASN A 416 8.25 2.65 -8.76
CA ASN A 416 6.85 2.32 -9.02
C ASN A 416 6.20 1.61 -7.81
N VAL A 417 4.93 1.20 -7.93
CA VAL A 417 4.18 0.54 -6.85
C VAL A 417 4.84 -0.74 -6.30
N MET A 418 5.80 -1.31 -7.01
CA MET A 418 6.55 -2.47 -6.53
C MET A 418 7.47 -2.11 -5.35
N GLY A 419 7.91 -0.85 -5.22
CA GLY A 419 8.66 -0.28 -4.08
C GLY A 419 10.16 -0.49 -4.12
#